data_54b3738fcd0dbfd6e27cbfcb84967849
#
_entry.id   54b3738fcd0dbfd6e27cbfcb84967849
#
_cell.length_a   1.000
_cell.length_b   1.000
_cell.length_c   1.000
_cell.angle_alpha   90.00
_cell.angle_beta   90.00
_cell.angle_gamma   90.00
#
_symmetry.space_group_name_H-M   'P 1'
#
loop_
_entity.id
_entity.type
_entity.pdbx_description
1 polymer ?
#
loop_
_entity_poly.entity_id
_entity_poly.type
_entity_poly.pdbx_seq_one_letter_code
_entity_poly.pdbx_strand_id
1 'polypeptide(L)'
;MKRNALYMAIMAAMFTGQTLAADIDAGAKNGGAAIITYQNDVATLDPAIGYDWQNWSMIKSLFDGLMDYKPGTTELVKDLAQDYSISEDGTVYTFQLRKGVKFQNGRELKASDVKYSLERAVNPKTQSPGAGFFTPILGYDEMAGGKSEQLSGVEVVDDYTVKITLKQANATFLHVMAINFASIVPKEEVEKWGADFGKHPVGTGAFSLAEWKLGQRIVFKKNPNYYQSGLPHLDSITFEVGQDPMVALLRLQKGEVDVAGDGVPPAKFLEFKKDPKYAGLMITGDQLHTGYVTLKTTLPPFDNLKVRQAVNMAISKDRIVRIINGRAVPANQPLPPAMPGYDKSFKGYAYDIEGAKKLLAEAGHPQGFETELYVMNTDPQPRIAQSIQQDLAKVGIKVQIKSLAQANVIAAGSAKDQAPMVWSGGMAWIADFPDPSNFYGPILGCDGAVDGGWNWALYCNKTLDALAAKADSMAKPEQQAERTELWKKVFTDVMADAPWVPVFNEQRFTVRSARMGGADLLYVDPVHVPVNYDHIWIK
;
A
#
# COMPACT_ATOMS: atom_id res chain seq x y z
N MET A 1 58.42 -48.35 -16.89
CA MET A 1 57.01 -48.83 -16.92
C MET A 1 56.40 -48.60 -15.56
N LYS A 2 55.61 -47.57 -15.39
CA LYS A 2 54.54 -47.38 -14.39
C LYS A 2 53.94 -45.97 -14.62
N ARG A 3 52.74 -45.95 -15.20
CA ARG A 3 51.93 -44.71 -15.41
C ARG A 3 51.27 -44.38 -14.09
N ASN A 4 51.58 -43.22 -13.53
CA ASN A 4 50.82 -42.62 -12.43
C ASN A 4 49.83 -41.62 -13.02
N ALA A 5 48.56 -41.91 -12.92
CA ALA A 5 47.48 -41.01 -13.21
C ALA A 5 47.26 -40.09 -12.01
N LEU A 6 47.39 -38.80 -12.22
CA LEU A 6 47.13 -37.77 -11.23
C LEU A 6 45.64 -37.37 -11.34
N TYR A 7 44.82 -37.76 -10.37
CA TYR A 7 43.44 -37.27 -10.24
C TYR A 7 43.47 -35.87 -9.61
N MET A 8 43.18 -34.86 -10.43
CA MET A 8 42.90 -33.52 -9.96
C MET A 8 41.44 -33.47 -9.47
N ALA A 9 41.24 -33.41 -8.16
CA ALA A 9 39.94 -33.13 -7.56
C ALA A 9 39.69 -31.61 -7.63
N ILE A 10 38.81 -31.20 -8.52
CA ILE A 10 38.29 -29.83 -8.54
C ILE A 10 37.21 -29.76 -7.44
N MET A 11 37.58 -29.17 -6.31
CA MET A 11 36.57 -28.69 -5.33
C MET A 11 35.90 -27.45 -5.90
N ALA A 12 34.66 -27.60 -6.39
CA ALA A 12 33.76 -26.49 -6.65
C ALA A 12 33.34 -25.92 -5.30
N ALA A 13 33.93 -24.82 -4.89
CA ALA A 13 33.40 -24.02 -3.79
C ALA A 13 32.12 -23.37 -4.27
N MET A 14 30.97 -23.91 -3.88
CA MET A 14 29.69 -23.21 -3.96
C MET A 14 29.74 -22.05 -2.96
N PHE A 15 30.06 -20.88 -3.46
CA PHE A 15 29.76 -19.63 -2.78
C PHE A 15 28.22 -19.48 -2.81
N THR A 16 27.55 -20.00 -1.79
CA THR A 16 26.22 -19.53 -1.44
C THR A 16 26.37 -18.07 -1.00
N GLY A 17 26.05 -17.16 -1.90
CA GLY A 17 25.89 -15.76 -1.56
C GLY A 17 24.68 -15.62 -0.63
N GLN A 18 24.88 -15.88 0.65
CA GLN A 18 24.04 -15.29 1.68
C GLN A 18 24.37 -13.80 1.66
N THR A 19 23.55 -13.00 0.99
CA THR A 19 23.40 -11.60 1.35
C THR A 19 22.91 -11.63 2.80
N LEU A 20 23.83 -11.44 3.75
CA LEU A 20 23.50 -11.09 5.12
C LEU A 20 22.61 -9.85 4.99
N ALA A 21 21.31 -10.01 5.29
CA ALA A 21 20.44 -8.87 5.52
C ALA A 21 21.18 -8.03 6.57
N ALA A 22 21.50 -6.77 6.23
CA ALA A 22 22.14 -5.88 7.18
C ALA A 22 21.26 -5.87 8.42
N ASP A 23 21.89 -6.04 9.59
CA ASP A 23 21.19 -5.93 10.86
C ASP A 23 20.62 -4.51 10.95
N ILE A 24 19.30 -4.40 10.84
CA ILE A 24 18.59 -3.11 10.80
C ILE A 24 18.79 -2.30 12.08
N ASP A 25 19.12 -2.99 13.18
CA ASP A 25 19.38 -2.40 14.48
C ASP A 25 20.87 -2.21 14.76
N ALA A 26 21.73 -2.40 13.76
CA ALA A 26 23.18 -2.23 13.93
C ALA A 26 23.51 -0.81 14.40
N GLY A 27 24.06 -0.71 15.63
CA GLY A 27 24.39 0.55 16.28
C GLY A 27 23.21 1.26 16.95
N ALA A 28 22.06 0.60 17.07
CA ALA A 28 20.90 1.13 17.77
C ALA A 28 21.22 1.40 19.26
N LYS A 29 20.60 2.46 19.78
CA LYS A 29 20.68 2.85 21.18
C LYS A 29 19.30 2.79 21.78
N ASN A 30 19.21 2.25 22.98
CA ASN A 30 17.97 2.25 23.75
C ASN A 30 17.83 3.54 24.55
N GLY A 31 16.59 4.01 24.64
CA GLY A 31 16.23 5.21 25.35
C GLY A 31 16.03 6.44 24.46
N GLY A 32 15.59 7.52 25.09
CA GLY A 32 15.34 8.79 24.43
C GLY A 32 13.93 8.95 23.87
N ALA A 33 13.66 10.15 23.38
CA ALA A 33 12.35 10.55 22.87
C ALA A 33 12.47 11.17 21.47
N ALA A 34 11.56 10.82 20.57
CA ALA A 34 11.42 11.43 19.26
C ALA A 34 10.21 12.37 19.21
N ILE A 35 10.34 13.46 18.45
CA ILE A 35 9.24 14.40 18.15
C ILE A 35 8.99 14.40 16.65
N ILE A 36 7.77 14.07 16.27
CA ILE A 36 7.30 13.99 14.88
C ILE A 36 6.13 14.94 14.71
N THR A 37 6.09 15.68 13.63
CA THR A 37 5.00 16.65 13.38
C THR A 37 4.09 16.15 12.26
N TYR A 38 2.80 16.47 12.39
CA TYR A 38 1.79 16.24 11.33
C TYR A 38 0.86 17.45 11.21
N GLN A 39 0.37 17.71 10.00
CA GLN A 39 -0.60 18.77 9.75
C GLN A 39 -1.97 18.40 10.34
N ASN A 40 -2.39 17.16 10.17
CA ASN A 40 -3.70 16.70 10.63
C ASN A 40 -3.58 15.83 11.88
N ASP A 41 -4.63 15.84 12.72
CA ASP A 41 -4.81 14.84 13.76
C ASP A 41 -5.40 13.57 13.15
N VAL A 42 -5.24 12.43 13.83
CA VAL A 42 -5.88 11.18 13.41
C VAL A 42 -7.32 11.12 13.91
N ALA A 43 -8.19 10.48 13.12
CA ALA A 43 -9.60 10.35 13.50
C ALA A 43 -9.80 9.33 14.61
N THR A 44 -9.01 8.26 14.62
CA THR A 44 -9.12 7.15 15.57
C THR A 44 -7.83 6.34 15.60
N LEU A 45 -7.58 5.64 16.71
CA LEU A 45 -6.55 4.61 16.83
C LEU A 45 -7.17 3.20 16.97
N ASP A 46 -8.45 3.05 16.64
CA ASP A 46 -9.10 1.74 16.56
C ASP A 46 -8.68 1.02 15.26
N PRO A 47 -8.02 -0.15 15.34
CA PRO A 47 -7.51 -0.84 14.16
C PRO A 47 -8.63 -1.34 13.22
N ALA A 48 -9.84 -1.56 13.72
CA ALA A 48 -10.96 -1.96 12.88
C ALA A 48 -11.59 -0.79 12.09
N ILE A 49 -11.28 0.48 12.44
CA ILE A 49 -11.91 1.68 11.88
C ILE A 49 -10.90 2.57 11.16
N GLY A 50 -9.67 2.70 11.70
CA GLY A 50 -8.66 3.60 11.14
C GLY A 50 -8.22 3.18 9.74
N TYR A 51 -8.38 4.08 8.76
CA TYR A 51 -8.05 3.80 7.36
C TYR A 51 -7.46 5.03 6.65
N ASP A 52 -6.32 5.46 7.14
CA ASP A 52 -5.47 6.45 6.47
C ASP A 52 -3.99 6.17 6.74
N TRP A 53 -3.11 6.66 5.86
CA TRP A 53 -1.69 6.38 5.91
C TRP A 53 -1.00 6.87 7.21
N GLN A 54 -1.52 7.91 7.85
CA GLN A 54 -0.96 8.48 9.07
C GLN A 54 -1.33 7.62 10.28
N ASN A 55 -2.62 7.29 10.44
CA ASN A 55 -3.06 6.50 11.59
C ASN A 55 -2.60 5.05 11.51
N TRP A 56 -2.38 4.50 10.32
CA TRP A 56 -1.89 3.13 10.17
C TRP A 56 -0.51 2.92 10.80
N SER A 57 0.42 3.86 10.64
CA SER A 57 1.73 3.79 11.33
C SER A 57 1.59 3.85 12.86
N MET A 58 0.66 4.66 13.35
CA MET A 58 0.38 4.77 14.78
C MET A 58 -0.32 3.51 15.31
N ILE A 59 -1.31 2.98 14.58
CA ILE A 59 -2.02 1.74 14.92
C ILE A 59 -1.03 0.57 14.97
N LYS A 60 -0.16 0.42 13.96
CA LYS A 60 0.86 -0.64 13.94
C LYS A 60 1.79 -0.59 15.15
N SER A 61 2.08 0.60 15.68
CA SER A 61 2.91 0.73 16.90
C SER A 61 2.21 0.29 18.17
N LEU A 62 0.86 0.23 18.17
CA LEU A 62 0.02 -0.12 19.32
C LEU A 62 -0.48 -1.56 19.29
N PHE A 63 -0.57 -2.15 18.09
CA PHE A 63 -1.19 -3.46 17.84
C PHE A 63 -0.33 -4.29 16.92
N ASP A 64 -0.43 -5.61 17.06
CA ASP A 64 0.18 -6.61 16.17
C ASP A 64 -0.90 -7.49 15.54
N GLY A 65 -0.58 -8.09 14.38
CA GLY A 65 -1.37 -9.09 13.67
C GLY A 65 -0.80 -10.49 13.78
N LEU A 66 -1.41 -11.46 13.10
CA LEU A 66 -0.83 -12.79 12.97
C LEU A 66 0.45 -12.79 12.12
N MET A 67 0.45 -11.96 11.08
CA MET A 67 1.55 -11.74 10.14
C MET A 67 1.94 -10.26 10.13
N ASP A 68 3.12 -9.98 9.63
CA ASP A 68 3.64 -8.63 9.39
C ASP A 68 4.57 -8.62 8.17
N TYR A 69 5.14 -7.47 7.87
CA TYR A 69 6.19 -7.33 6.85
C TYR A 69 7.54 -7.07 7.52
N LYS A 70 8.57 -7.69 6.94
CA LYS A 70 9.94 -7.35 7.33
C LYS A 70 10.16 -5.86 7.06
N PRO A 71 10.58 -5.08 8.08
CA PRO A 71 10.76 -3.65 7.93
C PRO A 71 11.55 -3.30 6.67
N GLY A 72 11.03 -2.35 5.90
CA GLY A 72 11.69 -1.94 4.69
C GLY A 72 11.42 -2.76 3.44
N THR A 73 10.57 -3.76 3.50
CA THR A 73 10.37 -4.69 2.40
C THR A 73 8.89 -5.04 2.20
N THR A 74 8.59 -5.77 1.13
CA THR A 74 7.28 -6.40 0.90
C THR A 74 7.26 -7.87 1.34
N GLU A 75 8.30 -8.33 2.04
CA GLU A 75 8.45 -9.72 2.49
C GLU A 75 7.59 -9.97 3.72
N LEU A 76 6.60 -10.88 3.61
CA LEU A 76 5.78 -11.33 4.73
C LEU A 76 6.63 -12.08 5.75
N VAL A 77 6.43 -11.76 7.02
CA VAL A 77 7.03 -12.44 8.16
C VAL A 77 5.96 -12.85 9.17
N LYS A 78 6.28 -13.81 10.00
CA LYS A 78 5.43 -14.22 11.12
C LYS A 78 5.57 -13.20 12.26
N ASP A 79 4.43 -12.79 12.83
CA ASP A 79 4.38 -11.84 13.94
C ASP A 79 3.83 -12.50 15.21
N LEU A 80 2.56 -12.31 15.60
CA LEU A 80 1.96 -13.05 16.72
C LEU A 80 1.86 -14.55 16.45
N ALA A 81 1.79 -14.95 15.17
CA ALA A 81 1.97 -16.35 14.80
C ALA A 81 3.45 -16.75 14.93
N GLN A 82 3.74 -17.75 15.77
CA GLN A 82 5.05 -18.38 15.82
C GLN A 82 5.28 -19.27 14.60
N ASP A 83 4.23 -19.93 14.14
CA ASP A 83 4.23 -20.77 12.95
C ASP A 83 2.84 -20.88 12.33
N TYR A 84 2.78 -21.32 11.07
CA TYR A 84 1.52 -21.64 10.41
C TYR A 84 1.69 -22.76 9.40
N SER A 85 0.59 -23.41 9.06
CA SER A 85 0.51 -24.40 7.96
C SER A 85 -0.70 -24.10 7.07
N ILE A 86 -0.60 -24.52 5.81
CA ILE A 86 -1.65 -24.40 4.81
C ILE A 86 -2.02 -25.83 4.35
N SER A 87 -3.31 -26.14 4.29
CA SER A 87 -3.79 -27.43 3.79
C SER A 87 -3.40 -27.65 2.32
N GLU A 88 -3.46 -28.91 1.88
CA GLU A 88 -3.06 -29.28 0.53
C GLU A 88 -3.89 -28.57 -0.55
N ASP A 89 -5.17 -28.35 -0.30
CA ASP A 89 -6.09 -27.62 -1.19
C ASP A 89 -6.00 -26.09 -1.06
N GLY A 90 -5.16 -25.57 -0.15
CA GLY A 90 -4.95 -24.14 0.05
C GLY A 90 -6.09 -23.42 0.76
N THR A 91 -7.06 -24.14 1.32
CA THR A 91 -8.27 -23.53 1.92
C THR A 91 -8.22 -23.40 3.43
N VAL A 92 -7.35 -24.13 4.12
CA VAL A 92 -7.27 -24.11 5.59
C VAL A 92 -5.90 -23.64 6.05
N TYR A 93 -5.90 -22.59 6.85
CA TYR A 93 -4.71 -22.02 7.50
C TYR A 93 -4.77 -22.32 9.00
N THR A 94 -3.74 -22.97 9.53
CA THR A 94 -3.62 -23.24 10.97
C THR A 94 -2.45 -22.45 11.53
N PHE A 95 -2.73 -21.47 12.40
CA PHE A 95 -1.73 -20.63 13.04
C PHE A 95 -1.45 -21.09 14.47
N GLN A 96 -0.17 -21.17 14.83
CA GLN A 96 0.29 -21.38 16.19
C GLN A 96 0.79 -20.07 16.78
N LEU A 97 0.18 -19.61 17.86
CA LEU A 97 0.49 -18.33 18.48
C LEU A 97 1.74 -18.42 19.35
N ARG A 98 2.46 -17.31 19.46
CA ARG A 98 3.52 -17.15 20.48
C ARG A 98 2.91 -17.20 21.87
N LYS A 99 3.52 -17.98 22.77
CA LYS A 99 3.12 -18.05 24.17
C LYS A 99 3.73 -16.89 24.97
N GLY A 100 3.04 -16.43 26.01
CA GLY A 100 3.52 -15.39 26.90
C GLY A 100 3.43 -13.97 26.35
N VAL A 101 2.87 -13.77 25.16
CA VAL A 101 2.58 -12.43 24.64
C VAL A 101 1.48 -11.78 25.49
N LYS A 102 1.71 -10.54 25.92
CA LYS A 102 0.75 -9.81 26.77
C LYS A 102 0.24 -8.56 26.07
N PHE A 103 -1.04 -8.32 26.22
CA PHE A 103 -1.60 -7.01 25.97
C PHE A 103 -1.03 -5.95 26.92
N GLN A 104 -1.12 -4.68 26.56
CA GLN A 104 -0.65 -3.56 27.39
C GLN A 104 -1.35 -3.52 28.77
N ASN A 105 -2.56 -4.09 28.91
CA ASN A 105 -3.24 -4.25 30.22
C ASN A 105 -2.67 -5.41 31.07
N GLY A 106 -1.69 -6.16 30.56
CA GLY A 106 -1.00 -7.26 31.26
C GLY A 106 -1.61 -8.65 31.07
N ARG A 107 -2.81 -8.77 30.45
CA ARG A 107 -3.43 -10.07 30.14
C ARG A 107 -2.69 -10.76 28.99
N GLU A 108 -2.53 -12.07 29.10
CA GLU A 108 -1.92 -12.88 28.04
C GLU A 108 -2.89 -13.06 26.85
N LEU A 109 -2.35 -12.94 25.64
CA LEU A 109 -3.05 -13.16 24.39
C LEU A 109 -3.37 -14.65 24.19
N LYS A 110 -4.57 -14.96 23.72
CA LYS A 110 -5.07 -16.30 23.41
C LYS A 110 -5.69 -16.37 22.00
N ALA A 111 -5.86 -17.58 21.49
CA ALA A 111 -6.51 -17.83 20.20
C ALA A 111 -7.95 -17.30 20.12
N SER A 112 -8.64 -17.22 21.26
CA SER A 112 -9.98 -16.62 21.35
C SER A 112 -9.97 -15.11 21.04
N ASP A 113 -8.86 -14.40 21.30
CA ASP A 113 -8.74 -12.98 20.95
C ASP A 113 -8.60 -12.78 19.45
N VAL A 114 -7.92 -13.72 18.76
CA VAL A 114 -7.83 -13.72 17.29
C VAL A 114 -9.23 -13.86 16.70
N LYS A 115 -9.98 -14.88 17.14
CA LYS A 115 -11.37 -15.08 16.68
C LYS A 115 -12.22 -13.83 16.91
N TYR A 116 -12.20 -13.29 18.12
CA TYR A 116 -12.95 -12.09 18.48
C TYR A 116 -12.60 -10.91 17.59
N SER A 117 -11.31 -10.67 17.32
CA SER A 117 -10.85 -9.54 16.53
C SER A 117 -11.32 -9.62 15.08
N LEU A 118 -11.21 -10.80 14.46
CA LEU A 118 -11.70 -11.03 13.10
C LEU A 118 -13.23 -10.92 13.01
N GLU A 119 -13.96 -11.50 13.97
CA GLU A 119 -15.41 -11.36 14.08
C GLU A 119 -15.81 -9.89 14.24
N ARG A 120 -15.12 -9.14 15.10
CA ARG A 120 -15.36 -7.71 15.28
C ARG A 120 -15.19 -6.93 13.97
N ALA A 121 -14.12 -7.20 13.22
CA ALA A 121 -13.86 -6.51 11.94
C ALA A 121 -14.94 -6.78 10.89
N VAL A 122 -15.53 -7.98 10.88
CA VAL A 122 -16.59 -8.38 9.93
C VAL A 122 -17.99 -7.94 10.40
N ASN A 123 -18.18 -7.78 11.72
CA ASN A 123 -19.49 -7.47 12.29
C ASN A 123 -20.02 -6.13 11.76
N PRO A 124 -21.23 -6.06 11.14
CA PRO A 124 -21.77 -4.84 10.57
C PRO A 124 -21.98 -3.73 11.62
N LYS A 125 -22.12 -4.07 12.91
CA LYS A 125 -22.22 -3.07 13.99
C LYS A 125 -20.92 -2.28 14.19
N THR A 126 -19.78 -2.86 13.82
CA THR A 126 -18.46 -2.20 13.89
C THR A 126 -18.30 -1.16 12.80
N GLN A 127 -18.99 -1.32 11.67
CA GLN A 127 -18.87 -0.45 10.49
C GLN A 127 -17.42 -0.31 9.99
N SER A 128 -16.66 -1.41 10.04
CA SER A 128 -15.28 -1.42 9.59
C SER A 128 -15.19 -1.19 8.08
N PRO A 129 -14.44 -0.18 7.61
CA PRO A 129 -14.17 -0.01 6.19
C PRO A 129 -13.32 -1.16 5.62
N GLY A 130 -12.63 -1.92 6.47
CA GLY A 130 -11.81 -3.07 6.12
C GLY A 130 -12.54 -4.41 6.13
N ALA A 131 -13.85 -4.46 6.45
CA ALA A 131 -14.61 -5.72 6.52
C ALA A 131 -14.47 -6.54 5.23
N GLY A 132 -14.45 -5.90 4.06
CA GLY A 132 -14.35 -6.54 2.74
C GLY A 132 -13.08 -7.38 2.53
N PHE A 133 -11.98 -7.10 3.23
CA PHE A 133 -10.75 -7.90 3.14
C PHE A 133 -10.94 -9.34 3.66
N PHE A 134 -11.91 -9.56 4.53
CA PHE A 134 -12.20 -10.87 5.13
C PHE A 134 -13.23 -11.69 4.34
N THR A 135 -13.69 -11.19 3.20
CA THR A 135 -14.63 -11.90 2.29
C THR A 135 -14.22 -13.34 1.97
N PRO A 136 -12.91 -13.70 1.84
CA PRO A 136 -12.53 -15.08 1.60
C PRO A 136 -12.85 -16.06 2.72
N ILE A 137 -13.04 -15.60 3.98
CA ILE A 137 -13.27 -16.49 5.13
C ILE A 137 -14.68 -17.10 5.04
N LEU A 138 -14.77 -18.41 5.30
CA LEU A 138 -16.04 -19.13 5.35
C LEU A 138 -16.95 -18.55 6.44
N GLY A 139 -18.22 -18.30 6.10
CA GLY A 139 -19.20 -17.66 7.00
C GLY A 139 -19.17 -16.14 6.99
N TYR A 140 -18.33 -15.52 6.16
CA TYR A 140 -18.30 -14.06 6.02
C TYR A 140 -19.68 -13.48 5.62
N ASP A 141 -20.33 -14.04 4.60
CA ASP A 141 -21.57 -13.49 4.05
C ASP A 141 -22.71 -13.52 5.07
N GLU A 142 -22.77 -14.57 5.88
CA GLU A 142 -23.76 -14.72 6.94
C GLU A 142 -23.54 -13.67 8.04
N MET A 143 -22.28 -13.48 8.43
CA MET A 143 -21.94 -12.55 9.50
C MET A 143 -22.05 -11.10 9.05
N ALA A 144 -21.49 -10.73 7.91
CA ALA A 144 -21.57 -9.39 7.33
C ALA A 144 -23.02 -8.99 7.01
N GLY A 145 -23.86 -9.97 6.64
CA GLY A 145 -25.31 -9.81 6.43
C GLY A 145 -26.15 -9.78 7.72
N GLY A 146 -25.52 -9.88 8.90
CA GLY A 146 -26.20 -9.88 10.21
C GLY A 146 -27.00 -11.13 10.52
N LYS A 147 -26.80 -12.23 9.78
CA LYS A 147 -27.50 -13.52 9.97
C LYS A 147 -26.77 -14.44 10.97
N SER A 148 -25.52 -14.15 11.28
CA SER A 148 -24.70 -14.87 12.25
C SER A 148 -23.92 -13.87 13.11
N GLU A 149 -23.68 -14.20 14.37
CA GLU A 149 -22.76 -13.47 15.26
C GLU A 149 -21.36 -14.12 15.27
N GLN A 150 -21.18 -15.21 14.55
CA GLN A 150 -19.92 -15.95 14.50
C GLN A 150 -19.44 -16.11 13.06
N LEU A 151 -18.14 -15.98 12.88
CA LEU A 151 -17.43 -16.25 11.66
C LEU A 151 -17.08 -17.74 11.62
N SER A 152 -17.94 -18.56 11.00
CA SER A 152 -17.86 -20.03 11.08
C SER A 152 -16.54 -20.62 10.59
N GLY A 153 -15.83 -19.91 9.71
CA GLY A 153 -14.50 -20.30 9.23
C GLY A 153 -13.39 -20.12 10.27
N VAL A 154 -13.61 -19.45 11.42
CA VAL A 154 -12.59 -19.24 12.44
C VAL A 154 -12.86 -20.13 13.65
N GLU A 155 -11.99 -21.12 13.84
CA GLU A 155 -12.07 -22.12 14.90
C GLU A 155 -10.92 -21.94 15.90
N VAL A 156 -11.24 -21.84 17.18
CA VAL A 156 -10.28 -21.92 18.29
C VAL A 156 -10.06 -23.38 18.63
N VAL A 157 -8.89 -23.92 18.25
CA VAL A 157 -8.55 -25.33 18.47
C VAL A 157 -8.09 -25.54 19.93
N ASP A 158 -7.24 -24.65 20.42
CA ASP A 158 -6.79 -24.55 21.81
C ASP A 158 -6.38 -23.11 22.12
N ASP A 159 -5.85 -22.85 23.31
CA ASP A 159 -5.45 -21.51 23.76
C ASP A 159 -4.48 -20.78 22.82
N TYR A 160 -3.69 -21.52 22.02
CA TYR A 160 -2.62 -20.97 21.17
C TYR A 160 -2.70 -21.46 19.73
N THR A 161 -3.78 -22.13 19.35
CA THR A 161 -3.98 -22.60 17.98
C THR A 161 -5.31 -22.12 17.43
N VAL A 162 -5.25 -21.37 16.33
CA VAL A 162 -6.44 -20.93 15.59
C VAL A 162 -6.39 -21.50 14.18
N LYS A 163 -7.53 -22.03 13.72
CA LYS A 163 -7.70 -22.52 12.37
C LYS A 163 -8.68 -21.62 11.61
N ILE A 164 -8.27 -21.17 10.41
CA ILE A 164 -9.07 -20.32 9.55
C ILE A 164 -9.33 -21.06 8.24
N THR A 165 -10.60 -21.27 7.93
CA THR A 165 -11.06 -21.93 6.70
C THR A 165 -11.59 -20.89 5.73
N LEU A 166 -11.10 -20.92 4.50
CA LEU A 166 -11.52 -20.04 3.40
C LEU A 166 -12.57 -20.75 2.53
N LYS A 167 -13.37 -19.97 1.81
CA LYS A 167 -14.32 -20.45 0.79
C LYS A 167 -13.61 -21.15 -0.37
N GLN A 168 -12.41 -20.69 -0.70
CA GLN A 168 -11.52 -21.23 -1.74
C GLN A 168 -10.08 -20.82 -1.45
N ALA A 169 -9.10 -21.47 -2.09
CA ALA A 169 -7.70 -21.09 -1.97
C ALA A 169 -7.50 -19.63 -2.35
N ASN A 170 -6.72 -18.90 -1.54
CA ASN A 170 -6.48 -17.47 -1.72
C ASN A 170 -5.03 -17.11 -1.36
N ALA A 171 -4.22 -16.75 -2.37
CA ALA A 171 -2.81 -16.43 -2.22
C ALA A 171 -2.56 -15.13 -1.43
N THR A 172 -3.57 -14.24 -1.34
CA THR A 172 -3.43 -12.96 -0.62
C THR A 172 -3.82 -13.05 0.84
N PHE A 173 -4.32 -14.20 1.30
CA PHE A 173 -4.86 -14.31 2.66
C PHE A 173 -3.84 -13.99 3.77
N LEU A 174 -2.58 -14.40 3.61
CA LEU A 174 -1.53 -14.05 4.57
C LEU A 174 -1.24 -12.54 4.59
N HIS A 175 -1.36 -11.85 3.45
CA HIS A 175 -1.27 -10.39 3.40
C HIS A 175 -2.43 -9.74 4.16
N VAL A 176 -3.65 -10.30 4.05
CA VAL A 176 -4.81 -9.82 4.83
C VAL A 176 -4.57 -9.99 6.34
N MET A 177 -3.85 -11.03 6.76
CA MET A 177 -3.49 -11.22 8.18
C MET A 177 -2.39 -10.26 8.68
N ALA A 178 -1.77 -9.47 7.79
CA ALA A 178 -0.74 -8.47 8.10
C ALA A 178 -1.26 -7.02 8.05
N ILE A 179 -2.48 -6.77 7.56
CA ILE A 179 -3.05 -5.41 7.55
C ILE A 179 -3.61 -5.02 8.91
N ASN A 180 -3.67 -3.72 9.19
CA ASN A 180 -4.13 -3.22 10.49
C ASN A 180 -5.54 -3.69 10.88
N PHE A 181 -6.44 -3.93 9.92
CA PHE A 181 -7.79 -4.45 10.19
C PHE A 181 -7.79 -5.86 10.80
N ALA A 182 -6.70 -6.61 10.64
CA ALA A 182 -6.50 -7.93 11.24
C ALA A 182 -5.75 -7.89 12.58
N SER A 183 -5.48 -6.69 13.14
CA SER A 183 -4.84 -6.53 14.44
C SER A 183 -5.66 -7.16 15.56
N ILE A 184 -4.96 -7.75 16.53
CA ILE A 184 -5.61 -8.48 17.63
C ILE A 184 -5.87 -7.53 18.80
N VAL A 185 -7.10 -7.53 19.29
CA VAL A 185 -7.58 -6.66 20.37
C VAL A 185 -8.18 -7.48 21.51
N PRO A 186 -8.03 -7.03 22.79
CA PRO A 186 -8.66 -7.67 23.94
C PRO A 186 -10.14 -7.29 24.02
N LYS A 187 -11.01 -8.32 24.02
CA LYS A 187 -12.47 -8.15 24.05
C LYS A 187 -12.94 -7.25 25.18
N GLU A 188 -12.43 -7.47 26.37
CA GLU A 188 -12.84 -6.74 27.57
C GLU A 188 -12.58 -5.24 27.50
N GLU A 189 -11.51 -4.80 26.82
CA GLU A 189 -11.23 -3.37 26.65
C GLU A 189 -12.09 -2.76 25.56
N VAL A 190 -12.37 -3.49 24.48
CA VAL A 190 -13.30 -3.04 23.44
C VAL A 190 -14.71 -2.90 24.02
N GLU A 191 -15.20 -3.86 24.80
CA GLU A 191 -16.52 -3.80 25.44
C GLU A 191 -16.61 -2.68 26.48
N LYS A 192 -15.54 -2.44 27.23
CA LYS A 192 -15.46 -1.36 28.23
C LYS A 192 -15.59 0.03 27.61
N TRP A 193 -14.92 0.26 26.49
CA TRP A 193 -14.84 1.58 25.87
C TRP A 193 -15.82 1.78 24.69
N GLY A 194 -16.34 0.69 24.11
CA GLY A 194 -17.28 0.76 22.99
C GLY A 194 -16.77 1.62 21.84
N ALA A 195 -17.54 2.62 21.46
CA ALA A 195 -17.18 3.55 20.37
C ALA A 195 -15.92 4.41 20.68
N ASP A 196 -15.55 4.56 21.94
CA ASP A 196 -14.37 5.32 22.35
C ASP A 196 -13.09 4.45 22.44
N PHE A 197 -13.14 3.17 22.06
CA PHE A 197 -11.96 2.28 22.10
C PHE A 197 -10.76 2.88 21.35
N GLY A 198 -10.99 3.56 20.21
CA GLY A 198 -9.93 4.23 19.47
C GLY A 198 -9.23 5.38 20.20
N LYS A 199 -9.82 5.91 21.30
CA LYS A 199 -9.18 6.89 22.21
C LYS A 199 -8.50 6.23 23.40
N HIS A 200 -8.77 4.96 23.64
CA HIS A 200 -8.24 4.12 24.70
C HIS A 200 -7.70 2.79 24.16
N PRO A 201 -6.82 2.85 23.12
CA PRO A 201 -6.34 1.65 22.47
C PRO A 201 -5.53 0.78 23.42
N VAL A 202 -5.81 -0.50 23.40
CA VAL A 202 -5.05 -1.54 24.11
C VAL A 202 -4.76 -2.67 23.14
N GLY A 203 -3.48 -2.92 22.86
CA GLY A 203 -2.99 -3.96 21.96
C GLY A 203 -1.78 -4.67 22.55
N THR A 204 -1.02 -5.35 21.69
CA THR A 204 0.22 -6.05 22.04
C THR A 204 1.47 -5.29 21.60
N GLY A 205 1.32 -4.23 20.81
CA GLY A 205 2.37 -3.51 20.11
C GLY A 205 3.47 -2.91 21.00
N ALA A 206 4.52 -2.46 20.32
CA ALA A 206 5.75 -1.96 20.95
C ALA A 206 5.54 -0.72 21.83
N PHE A 207 4.52 0.07 21.57
CA PHE A 207 4.16 1.26 22.32
C PHE A 207 2.74 1.17 22.88
N SER A 208 2.47 1.99 23.89
CA SER A 208 1.14 2.23 24.46
C SER A 208 0.79 3.71 24.39
N LEU A 209 -0.49 4.04 24.26
CA LEU A 209 -0.97 5.43 24.30
C LEU A 209 -0.83 5.97 25.73
N ALA A 210 -0.08 7.06 25.89
CA ALA A 210 0.08 7.76 27.17
C ALA A 210 -0.79 9.02 27.28
N GLU A 211 -0.96 9.74 26.16
CA GLU A 211 -1.75 10.97 26.11
C GLU A 211 -2.27 11.19 24.70
N TRP A 212 -3.50 11.66 24.57
CA TRP A 212 -4.05 12.24 23.34
C TRP A 212 -4.80 13.53 23.66
N LYS A 213 -4.21 14.66 23.27
CA LYS A 213 -4.84 15.98 23.28
C LYS A 213 -5.24 16.34 21.85
N LEU A 214 -6.53 16.25 21.57
CA LEU A 214 -7.09 16.51 20.26
C LEU A 214 -6.59 17.85 19.66
N GLY A 215 -6.14 17.80 18.42
CA GLY A 215 -5.62 18.94 17.68
C GLY A 215 -4.30 19.51 18.19
N GLN A 216 -3.62 18.83 19.13
CA GLN A 216 -2.36 19.28 19.71
C GLN A 216 -1.26 18.21 19.65
N ARG A 217 -1.46 17.08 20.32
CA ARG A 217 -0.46 16.01 20.36
C ARG A 217 -1.00 14.65 20.77
N ILE A 218 -0.29 13.62 20.32
CA ILE A 218 -0.44 12.24 20.73
C ILE A 218 0.92 11.79 21.29
N VAL A 219 0.93 11.14 22.46
CA VAL A 219 2.17 10.68 23.10
C VAL A 219 2.10 9.17 23.30
N PHE A 220 3.07 8.47 22.71
CA PHE A 220 3.30 7.05 22.92
C PHE A 220 4.46 6.84 23.89
N LYS A 221 4.35 5.80 24.72
CA LYS A 221 5.41 5.31 25.60
C LYS A 221 5.73 3.87 25.30
N LYS A 222 6.98 3.50 25.49
CA LYS A 222 7.46 2.12 25.37
C LYS A 222 6.57 1.18 26.19
N ASN A 223 6.11 0.09 25.55
CA ASN A 223 5.39 -1.00 26.22
C ASN A 223 6.39 -1.90 26.95
N PRO A 224 6.39 -1.93 28.29
CA PRO A 224 7.32 -2.76 29.04
C PRO A 224 7.06 -4.27 28.89
N ASN A 225 5.90 -4.65 28.37
CA ASN A 225 5.49 -6.03 28.15
C ASN A 225 5.68 -6.48 26.69
N TYR A 226 6.33 -5.66 25.85
CA TYR A 226 6.51 -6.03 24.45
C TYR A 226 7.33 -7.31 24.31
N TYR A 227 6.84 -8.23 23.50
CA TYR A 227 7.40 -9.57 23.42
C TYR A 227 8.69 -9.67 22.61
N GLN A 228 8.96 -8.71 21.73
CA GLN A 228 10.21 -8.67 20.96
C GLN A 228 11.32 -8.03 21.79
N SER A 229 12.31 -8.84 22.14
CA SER A 229 13.42 -8.40 23.01
C SER A 229 14.24 -7.29 22.34
N GLY A 230 14.54 -6.24 23.09
CA GLY A 230 15.33 -5.09 22.62
C GLY A 230 14.51 -3.98 21.97
N LEU A 231 13.28 -4.24 21.58
CA LEU A 231 12.37 -3.27 20.97
C LEU A 231 11.29 -2.78 21.94
N PRO A 232 10.69 -1.61 21.68
CA PRO A 232 11.21 -0.57 20.81
C PRO A 232 12.46 0.09 21.41
N HIS A 233 13.27 0.74 20.58
CA HIS A 233 14.46 1.43 21.07
C HIS A 233 14.13 2.71 21.85
N LEU A 234 13.15 3.48 21.38
CA LEU A 234 12.72 4.73 22.01
C LEU A 234 11.92 4.49 23.30
N ASP A 235 12.10 5.37 24.28
CA ASP A 235 11.24 5.42 25.48
C ASP A 235 9.87 6.05 25.17
N SER A 236 9.83 7.01 24.24
CA SER A 236 8.59 7.69 23.86
C SER A 236 8.65 8.34 22.49
N ILE A 237 7.46 8.55 21.91
CA ILE A 237 7.28 9.33 20.69
C ILE A 237 6.19 10.36 20.97
N THR A 238 6.45 11.63 20.63
CA THR A 238 5.44 12.68 20.63
C THR A 238 5.10 13.05 19.19
N PHE A 239 3.86 12.84 18.80
CA PHE A 239 3.31 13.31 17.54
C PHE A 239 2.63 14.66 17.81
N GLU A 240 3.21 15.74 17.35
CA GLU A 240 2.60 17.07 17.39
C GLU A 240 1.74 17.26 16.14
N VAL A 241 0.44 17.48 16.32
CA VAL A 241 -0.52 17.67 15.24
C VAL A 241 -0.94 19.13 15.10
N GLY A 242 -1.58 19.49 13.99
CA GLY A 242 -1.93 20.90 13.69
C GLY A 242 -0.75 21.74 13.21
N GLN A 243 0.35 21.13 12.79
CA GLN A 243 1.56 21.83 12.35
C GLN A 243 1.52 22.10 10.84
N ASP A 244 1.68 23.37 10.45
CA ASP A 244 1.91 23.71 9.05
C ASP A 244 3.19 23.04 8.53
N PRO A 245 3.20 22.36 7.37
CA PRO A 245 4.37 21.62 6.86
C PRO A 245 5.62 22.51 6.64
N MET A 246 5.46 23.80 6.31
CA MET A 246 6.59 24.72 6.20
C MET A 246 7.17 25.09 7.57
N VAL A 247 6.30 25.26 8.57
CA VAL A 247 6.72 25.50 9.96
C VAL A 247 7.40 24.25 10.53
N ALA A 248 6.85 23.07 10.30
CA ALA A 248 7.44 21.79 10.67
C ALA A 248 8.87 21.64 10.10
N LEU A 249 9.05 21.97 8.82
CA LEU A 249 10.35 21.92 8.16
C LEU A 249 11.36 22.92 8.77
N LEU A 250 10.92 24.14 9.10
CA LEU A 250 11.77 25.15 9.79
C LEU A 250 12.18 24.68 11.19
N ARG A 251 11.28 24.06 11.94
CA ARG A 251 11.57 23.50 13.27
C ARG A 251 12.56 22.34 13.18
N LEU A 252 12.44 21.48 12.17
CA LEU A 252 13.41 20.41 11.90
C LEU A 252 14.80 21.00 11.57
N GLN A 253 14.87 22.07 10.78
CA GLN A 253 16.13 22.75 10.48
C GLN A 253 16.81 23.34 11.72
N LYS A 254 16.03 23.74 12.73
CA LYS A 254 16.53 24.23 14.02
C LYS A 254 16.84 23.10 15.01
N GLY A 255 16.48 21.84 14.70
CA GLY A 255 16.66 20.70 15.60
C GLY A 255 15.60 20.64 16.72
N GLU A 256 14.47 21.31 16.57
CA GLU A 256 13.37 21.30 17.55
C GLU A 256 12.47 20.06 17.39
N VAL A 257 12.45 19.43 16.22
CA VAL A 257 11.72 18.20 15.92
C VAL A 257 12.61 17.22 15.14
N ASP A 258 12.24 15.95 15.15
CA ASP A 258 13.05 14.89 14.54
C ASP A 258 12.60 14.52 13.15
N VAL A 259 11.31 14.62 12.85
CA VAL A 259 10.74 14.35 11.53
C VAL A 259 9.61 15.33 11.24
N ALA A 260 9.62 15.88 10.03
CA ALA A 260 8.45 16.52 9.44
C ALA A 260 7.62 15.42 8.75
N GLY A 261 6.59 14.90 9.44
CA GLY A 261 5.87 13.68 9.04
C GLY A 261 5.13 13.79 7.71
N ASP A 262 4.64 15.00 7.36
CA ASP A 262 4.02 15.27 6.05
C ASP A 262 5.05 15.33 4.90
N GLY A 263 6.32 15.14 5.19
CA GLY A 263 7.41 15.17 4.23
C GLY A 263 7.87 16.59 3.86
N VAL A 264 8.63 16.66 2.76
CA VAL A 264 9.15 17.95 2.27
C VAL A 264 8.11 18.64 1.40
N PRO A 265 7.65 19.86 1.75
CA PRO A 265 6.73 20.62 0.92
C PRO A 265 7.24 20.76 -0.52
N PRO A 266 6.37 20.65 -1.55
CA PRO A 266 6.78 20.73 -2.96
C PRO A 266 7.62 21.96 -3.30
N ALA A 267 7.30 23.10 -2.70
CA ALA A 267 8.03 24.37 -2.91
C ALA A 267 9.49 24.33 -2.40
N LYS A 268 9.81 23.47 -1.44
CA LYS A 268 11.14 23.32 -0.84
C LYS A 268 11.89 22.08 -1.34
N PHE A 269 11.24 21.20 -2.06
CA PHE A 269 11.79 19.91 -2.45
C PHE A 269 13.13 20.02 -3.20
N LEU A 270 13.20 20.84 -4.25
CA LEU A 270 14.44 21.01 -5.04
C LEU A 270 15.57 21.68 -4.25
N GLU A 271 15.24 22.59 -3.33
CA GLU A 271 16.21 23.22 -2.44
C GLU A 271 16.84 22.15 -1.53
N PHE A 272 16.02 21.38 -0.82
CA PHE A 272 16.47 20.33 0.09
C PHE A 272 17.25 19.21 -0.62
N LYS A 273 16.79 18.79 -1.79
CA LYS A 273 17.46 17.76 -2.59
C LYS A 273 18.88 18.17 -3.03
N LYS A 274 19.12 19.49 -3.24
CA LYS A 274 20.39 20.02 -3.71
C LYS A 274 21.31 20.49 -2.59
N ASP A 275 20.78 20.77 -1.41
CA ASP A 275 21.59 21.26 -0.28
C ASP A 275 22.34 20.09 0.36
N PRO A 276 23.70 20.12 0.36
CA PRO A 276 24.53 19.06 0.95
C PRO A 276 24.22 18.80 2.43
N LYS A 277 23.73 19.81 3.16
CA LYS A 277 23.34 19.68 4.56
C LYS A 277 22.18 18.71 4.75
N TYR A 278 21.23 18.68 3.80
CA TYR A 278 20.02 17.88 3.90
C TYR A 278 20.04 16.63 3.02
N ALA A 279 20.88 16.57 1.98
CA ALA A 279 20.95 15.46 1.04
C ALA A 279 21.15 14.11 1.75
N GLY A 280 22.01 14.05 2.77
CA GLY A 280 22.24 12.85 3.59
C GLY A 280 21.19 12.61 4.68
N LEU A 281 20.24 13.52 4.86
CA LEU A 281 19.13 13.40 5.82
C LEU A 281 17.78 13.19 5.13
N MET A 282 17.74 13.28 3.80
CA MET A 282 16.57 12.92 3.01
C MET A 282 16.48 11.40 2.85
N ILE A 283 15.33 10.87 3.19
CA ILE A 283 14.98 9.48 2.96
C ILE A 283 14.01 9.43 1.79
N THR A 284 14.27 8.55 0.85
CA THR A 284 13.41 8.31 -0.31
C THR A 284 12.92 6.88 -0.26
N GLY A 285 11.61 6.67 -0.37
CA GLY A 285 11.00 5.35 -0.46
C GLY A 285 10.08 5.25 -1.68
N ASP A 286 10.07 4.09 -2.31
CA ASP A 286 9.08 3.77 -3.33
C ASP A 286 7.73 3.55 -2.65
N GLN A 287 6.66 3.98 -3.33
CA GLN A 287 5.30 3.67 -2.91
C GLN A 287 4.70 2.62 -3.85
N LEU A 288 3.82 1.79 -3.32
CA LEU A 288 2.97 0.93 -4.15
C LEU A 288 1.82 1.75 -4.75
N HIS A 289 2.19 2.74 -5.53
CA HIS A 289 1.31 3.77 -6.06
C HIS A 289 1.60 4.03 -7.53
N THR A 290 0.53 4.08 -8.35
CA THR A 290 0.62 4.46 -9.75
C THR A 290 -0.40 5.55 -10.05
N GLY A 291 0.07 6.69 -10.55
CA GLY A 291 -0.76 7.75 -11.11
C GLY A 291 -1.02 7.47 -12.59
N TYR A 292 -2.28 7.50 -12.99
CA TYR A 292 -2.72 7.10 -14.33
C TYR A 292 -3.89 7.94 -14.83
N VAL A 293 -4.09 7.97 -16.14
CA VAL A 293 -5.33 8.44 -16.78
C VAL A 293 -6.17 7.22 -17.14
N THR A 294 -7.42 7.16 -16.68
CA THR A 294 -8.37 6.14 -17.15
C THR A 294 -8.97 6.55 -18.48
N LEU A 295 -9.19 5.58 -19.35
CA LEU A 295 -9.91 5.74 -20.62
C LEU A 295 -11.14 4.84 -20.53
N LYS A 296 -12.34 5.43 -20.45
CA LYS A 296 -13.57 4.67 -20.21
C LYS A 296 -13.92 3.82 -21.44
N THR A 297 -13.63 2.53 -21.37
CA THR A 297 -13.68 1.60 -22.51
C THR A 297 -15.09 1.34 -23.05
N THR A 298 -16.10 1.80 -22.33
CA THR A 298 -17.52 1.68 -22.72
C THR A 298 -18.07 2.93 -23.40
N LEU A 299 -17.31 4.04 -23.43
CA LEU A 299 -17.74 5.30 -24.02
C LEU A 299 -16.98 5.61 -25.31
N PRO A 300 -17.67 5.96 -26.43
CA PRO A 300 -17.00 6.47 -27.62
C PRO A 300 -16.24 7.78 -27.33
N PRO A 301 -15.08 7.98 -27.97
CA PRO A 301 -14.41 7.08 -28.89
C PRO A 301 -13.42 6.12 -28.20
N PHE A 302 -13.39 6.05 -26.85
CA PHE A 302 -12.48 5.20 -26.09
C PHE A 302 -12.89 3.72 -26.07
N ASP A 303 -14.04 3.34 -26.61
CA ASP A 303 -14.42 1.97 -26.95
C ASP A 303 -13.52 1.38 -28.04
N ASN A 304 -12.88 2.23 -28.88
CA ASN A 304 -11.93 1.82 -29.91
C ASN A 304 -10.50 1.66 -29.33
N LEU A 305 -9.94 0.46 -29.47
CA LEU A 305 -8.58 0.14 -28.98
C LEU A 305 -7.50 1.08 -29.56
N LYS A 306 -7.55 1.37 -30.88
CA LYS A 306 -6.53 2.23 -31.51
C LYS A 306 -6.55 3.66 -30.95
N VAL A 307 -7.73 4.17 -30.58
CA VAL A 307 -7.85 5.46 -29.90
C VAL A 307 -7.14 5.42 -28.54
N ARG A 308 -7.37 4.38 -27.73
CA ARG A 308 -6.72 4.25 -26.44
C ARG A 308 -5.19 4.11 -26.54
N GLN A 309 -4.72 3.34 -27.53
CA GLN A 309 -3.28 3.22 -27.83
C GLN A 309 -2.68 4.56 -28.28
N ALA A 310 -3.37 5.30 -29.15
CA ALA A 310 -2.94 6.62 -29.60
C ALA A 310 -2.80 7.61 -28.43
N VAL A 311 -3.76 7.61 -27.49
CA VAL A 311 -3.70 8.45 -26.29
C VAL A 311 -2.49 8.09 -25.42
N ASN A 312 -2.19 6.79 -25.25
CA ASN A 312 -0.98 6.34 -24.56
C ASN A 312 0.32 6.88 -25.20
N MET A 313 0.38 6.88 -26.53
CA MET A 313 1.55 7.36 -27.29
C MET A 313 1.65 8.90 -27.30
N ALA A 314 0.54 9.61 -27.12
CA ALA A 314 0.51 11.07 -27.23
C ALA A 314 0.91 11.80 -25.94
N ILE A 315 0.88 11.17 -24.77
CA ILE A 315 1.13 11.81 -23.47
C ILE A 315 2.59 11.68 -23.05
N SER A 316 3.26 12.82 -22.84
CA SER A 316 4.66 12.89 -22.37
C SER A 316 4.76 12.75 -20.85
N LYS A 317 5.05 11.53 -20.38
CA LYS A 317 5.24 11.20 -18.95
C LYS A 317 6.39 11.98 -18.31
N ASP A 318 7.53 12.10 -19.02
CA ASP A 318 8.69 12.86 -18.53
C ASP A 318 8.39 14.34 -18.29
N ARG A 319 7.52 14.95 -19.10
CA ARG A 319 7.09 16.33 -18.88
C ARG A 319 6.26 16.44 -17.61
N ILE A 320 5.37 15.49 -17.35
CA ILE A 320 4.55 15.46 -16.15
C ILE A 320 5.44 15.28 -14.91
N VAL A 321 6.41 14.36 -14.95
CA VAL A 321 7.36 14.17 -13.85
C VAL A 321 8.16 15.45 -13.55
N ARG A 322 8.52 16.25 -14.58
CA ARG A 322 9.13 17.56 -14.35
C ARG A 322 8.20 18.56 -13.68
N ILE A 323 6.89 18.55 -13.95
CA ILE A 323 5.90 19.42 -13.28
C ILE A 323 5.88 19.19 -11.78
N ILE A 324 6.08 17.95 -11.34
CA ILE A 324 6.14 17.57 -9.92
C ILE A 324 7.57 17.54 -9.38
N ASN A 325 8.50 18.25 -10.02
CA ASN A 325 9.89 18.41 -9.57
C ASN A 325 10.68 17.10 -9.45
N GLY A 326 10.33 16.05 -10.19
CA GLY A 326 11.02 14.75 -10.15
C GLY A 326 10.73 13.96 -8.87
N ARG A 327 9.55 14.13 -8.28
CA ARG A 327 9.08 13.37 -7.11
C ARG A 327 8.48 12.01 -7.47
N ALA A 328 8.60 11.60 -8.72
CA ALA A 328 8.12 10.32 -9.24
C ALA A 328 9.04 9.83 -10.35
N VAL A 329 8.88 8.57 -10.73
CA VAL A 329 9.47 7.98 -11.93
C VAL A 329 8.39 7.71 -12.96
N PRO A 330 8.66 7.83 -14.29
CA PRO A 330 7.67 7.51 -15.32
C PRO A 330 7.20 6.07 -15.21
N ALA A 331 5.89 5.83 -15.29
CA ALA A 331 5.30 4.50 -15.25
C ALA A 331 5.03 3.96 -16.66
N ASN A 332 5.28 2.68 -16.89
CA ASN A 332 5.05 2.00 -18.16
C ASN A 332 3.94 0.95 -18.08
N GLN A 333 3.57 0.53 -16.88
CA GLN A 333 2.57 -0.49 -16.60
C GLN A 333 1.78 -0.09 -15.35
N PRO A 334 0.63 -0.75 -15.07
CA PRO A 334 -0.17 -0.43 -13.89
C PRO A 334 0.54 -0.70 -12.57
N LEU A 335 1.37 -1.76 -12.47
CA LEU A 335 2.11 -2.09 -11.25
C LEU A 335 3.24 -1.09 -11.00
N PRO A 336 3.45 -0.64 -9.76
CA PRO A 336 4.64 0.13 -9.37
C PRO A 336 5.89 -0.75 -9.21
N PRO A 337 7.13 -0.18 -9.30
CA PRO A 337 8.37 -0.95 -9.31
C PRO A 337 8.62 -1.86 -8.11
N ALA A 338 8.15 -1.48 -6.92
CA ALA A 338 8.30 -2.27 -5.69
C ALA A 338 7.27 -3.42 -5.57
N MET A 339 6.26 -3.47 -6.45
CA MET A 339 5.24 -4.52 -6.43
C MET A 339 5.81 -5.85 -6.94
N PRO A 340 5.61 -6.97 -6.23
CA PRO A 340 5.87 -8.30 -6.78
C PRO A 340 5.17 -8.48 -8.13
N GLY A 341 5.85 -9.08 -9.11
CA GLY A 341 5.29 -9.24 -10.46
C GLY A 341 5.48 -8.03 -11.39
N TYR A 342 6.07 -6.92 -10.92
CA TYR A 342 6.48 -5.83 -11.81
C TYR A 342 7.47 -6.33 -12.87
N ASP A 343 7.16 -6.12 -14.15
CA ASP A 343 8.05 -6.49 -15.23
C ASP A 343 8.99 -5.35 -15.59
N LYS A 344 10.26 -5.45 -15.15
CA LYS A 344 11.33 -4.47 -15.47
C LYS A 344 11.66 -4.39 -16.96
N SER A 345 11.35 -5.44 -17.73
CA SER A 345 11.63 -5.51 -19.16
C SER A 345 10.55 -4.84 -20.02
N PHE A 346 9.34 -4.68 -19.48
CA PHE A 346 8.21 -4.10 -20.17
C PHE A 346 8.41 -2.60 -20.42
N LYS A 347 8.39 -2.18 -21.67
CA LYS A 347 8.66 -0.78 -22.06
C LYS A 347 7.40 0.10 -22.19
N GLY A 348 6.21 -0.52 -22.29
CA GLY A 348 4.97 0.21 -22.50
C GLY A 348 4.94 0.97 -23.83
N TYR A 349 4.12 2.02 -23.88
CA TYR A 349 3.99 2.87 -25.04
C TYR A 349 5.06 3.98 -25.03
N ALA A 350 5.83 4.10 -26.10
CA ALA A 350 6.75 5.22 -26.31
C ALA A 350 5.96 6.49 -26.67
N TYR A 351 6.50 7.65 -26.28
CA TYR A 351 5.96 8.94 -26.73
C TYR A 351 6.23 9.11 -28.22
N ASP A 352 5.18 9.04 -29.04
CA ASP A 352 5.25 9.10 -30.50
C ASP A 352 3.99 9.79 -31.06
N ILE A 353 4.12 11.05 -31.40
CA ILE A 353 3.01 11.87 -31.92
C ILE A 353 2.57 11.41 -33.32
N GLU A 354 3.51 11.05 -34.19
CA GLU A 354 3.17 10.64 -35.57
C GLU A 354 2.53 9.24 -35.57
N GLY A 355 3.02 8.32 -34.75
CA GLY A 355 2.37 7.02 -34.54
C GLY A 355 0.95 7.18 -33.98
N ALA A 356 0.76 8.08 -33.00
CA ALA A 356 -0.56 8.38 -32.43
C ALA A 356 -1.55 8.93 -33.49
N LYS A 357 -1.11 9.88 -34.33
CA LYS A 357 -1.93 10.41 -35.45
C LYS A 357 -2.33 9.31 -36.44
N LYS A 358 -1.40 8.41 -36.77
CA LYS A 358 -1.69 7.27 -37.64
C LYS A 358 -2.77 6.37 -37.07
N LEU A 359 -2.66 6.00 -35.79
CA LEU A 359 -3.68 5.18 -35.12
C LEU A 359 -5.04 5.87 -35.06
N LEU A 360 -5.08 7.19 -34.79
CA LEU A 360 -6.32 7.96 -34.80
C LEU A 360 -6.95 7.97 -36.21
N ALA A 361 -6.17 8.15 -37.27
CA ALA A 361 -6.67 8.10 -38.63
C ALA A 361 -7.24 6.71 -38.98
N GLU A 362 -6.54 5.64 -38.58
CA GLU A 362 -7.01 4.25 -38.76
C GLU A 362 -8.28 3.95 -37.92
N ALA A 363 -8.48 4.67 -36.83
CA ALA A 363 -9.69 4.59 -35.99
C ALA A 363 -10.86 5.45 -36.50
N GLY A 364 -10.69 6.17 -37.60
CA GLY A 364 -11.73 7.05 -38.17
C GLY A 364 -11.71 8.49 -37.65
N HIS A 365 -10.67 8.88 -36.93
CA HIS A 365 -10.50 10.21 -36.31
C HIS A 365 -9.26 10.97 -36.85
N PRO A 366 -9.07 11.14 -38.16
CA PRO A 366 -7.85 11.77 -38.71
C PRO A 366 -7.67 13.24 -38.31
N GLN A 367 -8.75 13.92 -37.87
CA GLN A 367 -8.72 15.30 -37.35
C GLN A 367 -8.82 15.37 -35.82
N GLY A 368 -8.77 14.21 -35.15
CA GLY A 368 -9.03 14.12 -33.71
C GLY A 368 -10.52 14.19 -33.36
N PHE A 369 -10.81 14.51 -32.09
CA PHE A 369 -12.16 14.61 -31.54
C PHE A 369 -12.15 15.51 -30.30
N GLU A 370 -13.35 15.81 -29.79
CA GLU A 370 -13.52 16.53 -28.51
C GLU A 370 -13.83 15.55 -27.37
N THR A 371 -13.27 15.78 -26.20
CA THR A 371 -13.48 14.94 -25.00
C THR A 371 -13.30 15.76 -23.71
N GLU A 372 -13.55 15.12 -22.58
CA GLU A 372 -13.40 15.70 -21.24
C GLU A 372 -12.38 14.95 -20.40
N LEU A 373 -11.58 15.68 -19.61
CA LEU A 373 -10.67 15.14 -18.59
C LEU A 373 -11.07 15.66 -17.21
N TYR A 374 -11.48 14.76 -16.35
CA TYR A 374 -11.85 15.05 -14.98
C TYR A 374 -10.60 15.00 -14.10
N VAL A 375 -10.46 15.99 -13.21
CA VAL A 375 -9.26 16.17 -12.38
C VAL A 375 -9.61 16.87 -11.07
N MET A 376 -8.88 16.55 -10.00
CA MET A 376 -8.98 17.30 -8.74
C MET A 376 -8.53 18.75 -8.91
N ASN A 377 -9.17 19.66 -8.19
CA ASN A 377 -8.86 21.10 -8.22
C ASN A 377 -7.70 21.52 -7.29
N THR A 378 -6.99 20.56 -6.70
CA THR A 378 -5.82 20.79 -5.84
C THR A 378 -4.51 20.70 -6.61
N ASP A 379 -3.55 21.61 -6.35
CA ASP A 379 -2.22 21.58 -6.97
C ASP A 379 -1.47 20.27 -6.59
N PRO A 380 -0.75 19.62 -7.51
CA PRO A 380 -0.42 20.02 -8.89
C PRO A 380 -1.38 19.52 -9.98
N GLN A 381 -2.55 18.92 -9.63
CA GLN A 381 -3.39 18.17 -10.54
C GLN A 381 -3.89 18.99 -11.75
N PRO A 382 -4.36 20.26 -11.60
CA PRO A 382 -4.75 21.06 -12.75
C PRO A 382 -3.59 21.34 -13.73
N ARG A 383 -2.36 21.54 -13.23
CA ARG A 383 -1.18 21.75 -14.09
C ARG A 383 -0.81 20.48 -14.88
N ILE A 384 -0.97 19.31 -14.27
CA ILE A 384 -0.78 18.03 -14.95
C ILE A 384 -1.83 17.85 -16.03
N ALA A 385 -3.11 18.12 -15.72
CA ALA A 385 -4.19 18.05 -16.71
C ALA A 385 -3.96 19.01 -17.90
N GLN A 386 -3.46 20.21 -17.67
CA GLN A 386 -3.07 21.15 -18.73
C GLN A 386 -1.94 20.58 -19.61
N SER A 387 -0.96 19.90 -19.02
CA SER A 387 0.10 19.24 -19.77
C SER A 387 -0.45 18.10 -20.66
N ILE A 388 -1.38 17.30 -20.12
CA ILE A 388 -2.07 16.24 -20.88
C ILE A 388 -2.88 16.86 -22.02
N GLN A 389 -3.65 17.91 -21.75
CA GLN A 389 -4.44 18.65 -22.76
C GLN A 389 -3.56 19.16 -23.91
N GLN A 390 -2.41 19.77 -23.58
CA GLN A 390 -1.47 20.28 -24.60
C GLN A 390 -0.86 19.14 -25.44
N ASP A 391 -0.61 17.99 -24.84
CA ASP A 391 -0.09 16.84 -25.58
C ASP A 391 -1.13 16.26 -26.53
N LEU A 392 -2.34 16.07 -26.05
CA LEU A 392 -3.44 15.55 -26.85
C LEU A 392 -3.85 16.49 -27.99
N ALA A 393 -3.71 17.81 -27.80
CA ALA A 393 -3.93 18.78 -28.87
C ALA A 393 -2.99 18.61 -30.05
N LYS A 394 -1.78 18.07 -29.87
CA LYS A 394 -0.82 17.81 -30.99
C LYS A 394 -1.31 16.75 -31.96
N VAL A 395 -2.21 15.88 -31.50
CA VAL A 395 -2.82 14.82 -32.29
C VAL A 395 -4.28 15.13 -32.65
N GLY A 396 -4.73 16.39 -32.46
CA GLY A 396 -6.07 16.85 -32.80
C GLY A 396 -7.14 16.60 -31.74
N ILE A 397 -6.81 15.97 -30.60
CA ILE A 397 -7.78 15.73 -29.54
C ILE A 397 -7.93 17.01 -28.70
N LYS A 398 -9.16 17.57 -28.69
CA LYS A 398 -9.50 18.75 -27.91
C LYS A 398 -10.08 18.32 -26.56
N VAL A 399 -9.36 18.59 -25.50
CA VAL A 399 -9.74 18.19 -24.14
C VAL A 399 -10.34 19.37 -23.39
N GLN A 400 -11.56 19.22 -22.86
CA GLN A 400 -12.11 20.11 -21.86
C GLN A 400 -11.74 19.60 -20.46
N ILE A 401 -11.01 20.39 -19.67
CA ILE A 401 -10.65 20.05 -18.30
C ILE A 401 -11.82 20.35 -17.36
N LYS A 402 -12.27 19.35 -16.61
CA LYS A 402 -13.26 19.45 -15.52
C LYS A 402 -12.54 19.38 -14.18
N SER A 403 -12.18 20.53 -13.64
CA SER A 403 -11.48 20.63 -12.36
C SER A 403 -12.49 20.72 -11.22
N LEU A 404 -12.57 19.70 -10.37
CA LEU A 404 -13.61 19.50 -9.37
C LEU A 404 -13.01 19.14 -8.00
N ALA A 405 -13.82 19.26 -6.94
CA ALA A 405 -13.47 18.67 -5.63
C ALA A 405 -13.37 17.14 -5.72
N GLN A 406 -12.53 16.54 -4.89
CA GLN A 406 -12.22 15.10 -4.89
C GLN A 406 -13.48 14.21 -4.95
N ALA A 407 -14.45 14.45 -4.08
CA ALA A 407 -15.67 13.65 -4.03
C ALA A 407 -16.46 13.67 -5.36
N ASN A 408 -16.46 14.81 -6.05
CA ASN A 408 -17.15 14.96 -7.34
C ASN A 408 -16.39 14.27 -8.48
N VAL A 409 -15.05 14.22 -8.42
CA VAL A 409 -14.25 13.45 -9.39
C VAL A 409 -14.48 11.96 -9.20
N ILE A 410 -14.52 11.49 -7.95
CA ILE A 410 -14.81 10.09 -7.62
C ILE A 410 -16.21 9.71 -8.12
N ALA A 411 -17.22 10.53 -7.82
CA ALA A 411 -18.60 10.28 -8.28
C ALA A 411 -18.70 10.22 -9.81
N ALA A 412 -18.06 11.16 -10.52
CA ALA A 412 -18.07 11.16 -11.99
C ALA A 412 -17.27 9.99 -12.59
N GLY A 413 -16.11 9.65 -12.00
CA GLY A 413 -15.27 8.53 -12.45
C GLY A 413 -15.98 7.18 -12.32
N SER A 414 -16.68 6.97 -11.20
CA SER A 414 -17.41 5.74 -10.91
C SER A 414 -18.75 5.61 -11.65
N ALA A 415 -19.32 6.70 -12.18
CA ALA A 415 -20.55 6.66 -12.98
C ALA A 415 -20.30 6.06 -14.38
N LYS A 416 -21.25 5.26 -14.88
CA LYS A 416 -21.10 4.52 -16.16
C LYS A 416 -21.01 5.40 -17.40
N ASP A 417 -21.73 6.51 -17.39
CA ASP A 417 -21.97 7.37 -18.56
C ASP A 417 -21.26 8.73 -18.50
N GLN A 418 -20.41 8.92 -17.51
CA GLN A 418 -19.67 10.17 -17.29
C GLN A 418 -18.16 9.95 -17.33
N ALA A 419 -17.41 11.06 -17.34
CA ALA A 419 -15.97 11.10 -17.24
C ALA A 419 -15.25 10.12 -18.19
N PRO A 420 -15.27 10.39 -19.51
CA PRO A 420 -14.58 9.56 -20.50
C PRO A 420 -13.08 9.42 -20.22
N MET A 421 -12.47 10.44 -19.61
CA MET A 421 -11.10 10.39 -19.09
C MET A 421 -11.06 10.94 -17.67
N VAL A 422 -10.34 10.25 -16.78
CA VAL A 422 -10.06 10.74 -15.40
C VAL A 422 -8.56 10.69 -15.14
N TRP A 423 -8.00 11.81 -14.70
CA TRP A 423 -6.68 11.83 -14.11
C TRP A 423 -6.79 11.43 -12.63
N SER A 424 -6.22 10.29 -12.28
CA SER A 424 -6.31 9.73 -10.93
C SER A 424 -5.40 10.42 -9.91
N GLY A 425 -4.48 11.29 -10.34
CA GLY A 425 -3.49 11.92 -9.46
C GLY A 425 -4.11 12.58 -8.23
N GLY A 426 -3.49 12.33 -7.07
CA GLY A 426 -4.03 12.70 -5.77
C GLY A 426 -5.11 11.74 -5.24
N MET A 427 -5.65 10.86 -6.08
CA MET A 427 -6.60 9.79 -5.74
C MET A 427 -6.15 8.46 -6.34
N ALA A 428 -4.91 8.40 -6.83
CA ALA A 428 -4.38 7.22 -7.48
C ALA A 428 -4.36 6.03 -6.51
N TRP A 429 -4.48 4.84 -7.08
CA TRP A 429 -4.49 3.63 -6.28
C TRP A 429 -3.16 3.43 -5.55
N ILE A 430 -3.25 3.28 -4.25
CA ILE A 430 -2.18 2.82 -3.38
C ILE A 430 -2.57 1.41 -2.93
N ALA A 431 -1.66 0.45 -3.04
CA ALA A 431 -1.96 -0.91 -2.62
C ALA A 431 -2.23 -1.00 -1.11
N ASP A 432 -3.26 -1.75 -0.74
CA ASP A 432 -3.53 -2.10 0.66
C ASP A 432 -2.54 -3.16 1.18
N PHE A 433 -2.03 -3.98 0.27
CA PHE A 433 -0.98 -4.97 0.52
C PHE A 433 -0.17 -5.22 -0.77
N PRO A 434 1.08 -5.67 -0.67
CA PRO A 434 2.00 -5.79 -1.81
C PRO A 434 1.73 -7.01 -2.66
N ASP A 435 0.57 -7.07 -3.28
CA ASP A 435 0.18 -8.14 -4.19
C ASP A 435 -0.48 -7.60 -5.46
N PRO A 436 -0.15 -8.14 -6.65
CA PRO A 436 -0.71 -7.71 -7.93
C PRO A 436 -2.24 -7.76 -7.99
N SER A 437 -2.88 -8.69 -7.27
CA SER A 437 -4.34 -8.79 -7.23
C SER A 437 -5.00 -7.52 -6.69
N ASN A 438 -4.32 -6.79 -5.80
CA ASN A 438 -4.81 -5.53 -5.24
C ASN A 438 -4.83 -4.38 -6.28
N PHE A 439 -4.05 -4.51 -7.36
CA PHE A 439 -4.12 -3.61 -8.52
C PHE A 439 -5.06 -4.13 -9.62
N TYR A 440 -5.32 -5.42 -9.70
CA TYR A 440 -6.18 -5.97 -10.74
C TYR A 440 -7.64 -5.98 -10.32
N GLY A 441 -7.98 -6.67 -9.25
CA GLY A 441 -9.36 -6.92 -8.84
C GLY A 441 -10.23 -5.66 -8.78
N PRO A 442 -9.92 -4.69 -7.90
CA PRO A 442 -10.80 -3.54 -7.68
C PRO A 442 -10.81 -2.51 -8.82
N ILE A 443 -9.71 -2.38 -9.59
CA ILE A 443 -9.52 -1.23 -10.50
C ILE A 443 -9.32 -1.60 -11.98
N LEU A 444 -9.19 -2.90 -12.31
CA LEU A 444 -9.03 -3.42 -13.67
C LEU A 444 -9.87 -4.67 -13.94
N GLY A 445 -10.27 -5.41 -12.91
CA GLY A 445 -11.11 -6.60 -13.02
C GLY A 445 -12.57 -6.27 -13.35
N CYS A 446 -13.28 -7.24 -13.91
CA CYS A 446 -14.69 -7.07 -14.30
C CYS A 446 -15.62 -6.80 -13.10
N ASP A 447 -15.32 -7.36 -11.94
CA ASP A 447 -16.12 -7.15 -10.72
C ASP A 447 -16.01 -5.72 -10.19
N GLY A 448 -14.89 -5.02 -10.48
CA GLY A 448 -14.74 -3.60 -10.20
C GLY A 448 -15.41 -2.67 -11.22
N ALA A 449 -15.80 -3.20 -12.40
CA ALA A 449 -16.40 -2.44 -13.50
C ALA A 449 -17.92 -2.26 -13.31
N VAL A 450 -18.32 -1.78 -12.14
CA VAL A 450 -19.71 -1.55 -11.75
C VAL A 450 -19.96 -0.06 -11.49
N ASP A 451 -21.23 0.36 -11.51
CA ASP A 451 -21.60 1.72 -11.14
C ASP A 451 -21.26 1.97 -9.66
N GLY A 452 -20.56 3.05 -9.37
CA GLY A 452 -20.03 3.30 -8.03
C GLY A 452 -18.73 2.54 -7.69
N GLY A 453 -18.21 1.70 -8.59
CA GLY A 453 -16.97 0.94 -8.41
C GLY A 453 -15.70 1.78 -8.64
N TRP A 454 -14.54 1.18 -8.35
CA TRP A 454 -13.25 1.83 -8.51
C TRP A 454 -12.60 1.63 -9.88
N ASN A 455 -13.10 0.69 -10.68
CA ASN A 455 -12.63 0.50 -12.07
C ASN A 455 -13.25 1.58 -12.98
N TRP A 456 -12.74 2.80 -12.88
CA TRP A 456 -13.26 3.98 -13.62
C TRP A 456 -13.09 3.89 -15.14
N ALA A 457 -12.25 2.98 -15.62
CA ALA A 457 -12.16 2.65 -17.03
C ALA A 457 -13.34 1.77 -17.50
N LEU A 458 -14.10 1.18 -16.60
CA LEU A 458 -15.12 0.14 -16.85
C LEU A 458 -14.57 -0.98 -17.76
N TYR A 459 -13.27 -1.25 -17.62
CA TYR A 459 -12.58 -2.29 -18.36
C TYR A 459 -12.97 -3.68 -17.83
N CYS A 460 -13.28 -4.59 -18.74
CA CYS A 460 -13.63 -5.96 -18.38
C CYS A 460 -13.13 -6.92 -19.46
N ASN A 461 -12.19 -7.79 -19.09
CA ASN A 461 -11.70 -8.86 -19.95
C ASN A 461 -11.78 -10.19 -19.20
N LYS A 462 -12.82 -10.99 -19.53
CA LYS A 462 -13.09 -12.28 -18.86
C LYS A 462 -11.95 -13.29 -18.96
N THR A 463 -11.13 -13.22 -20.02
CA THR A 463 -9.96 -14.09 -20.15
C THR A 463 -8.89 -13.72 -19.12
N LEU A 464 -8.67 -12.41 -18.90
CA LEU A 464 -7.73 -11.94 -17.91
C LEU A 464 -8.24 -12.15 -16.48
N ASP A 465 -9.55 -12.00 -16.24
CA ASP A 465 -10.17 -12.38 -14.96
C ASP A 465 -9.90 -13.86 -14.60
N ALA A 466 -10.04 -14.74 -15.58
CA ALA A 466 -9.77 -16.17 -15.36
C ALA A 466 -8.28 -16.44 -15.04
N LEU A 467 -7.35 -15.72 -15.69
CA LEU A 467 -5.92 -15.81 -15.38
C LEU A 467 -5.60 -15.24 -14.00
N ALA A 468 -6.20 -14.11 -13.64
CA ALA A 468 -6.06 -13.49 -12.33
C ALA A 468 -6.61 -14.42 -11.23
N ALA A 469 -7.80 -14.99 -11.42
CA ALA A 469 -8.39 -15.95 -10.47
C ALA A 469 -7.52 -17.21 -10.32
N LYS A 470 -6.92 -17.71 -11.43
CA LYS A 470 -5.93 -18.79 -11.35
C LYS A 470 -4.73 -18.37 -10.50
N ALA A 471 -4.17 -17.20 -10.74
CA ALA A 471 -3.03 -16.69 -9.96
C ALA A 471 -3.40 -16.52 -8.48
N ASP A 472 -4.60 -16.03 -8.16
CA ASP A 472 -5.07 -15.86 -6.78
C ASP A 472 -5.34 -17.19 -6.06
N SER A 473 -5.60 -18.26 -6.78
CA SER A 473 -5.71 -19.62 -6.20
C SER A 473 -4.36 -20.26 -5.86
N MET A 474 -3.24 -19.68 -6.31
CA MET A 474 -1.89 -20.22 -6.10
C MET A 474 -1.32 -19.77 -4.75
N ALA A 475 -1.81 -20.34 -3.65
CA ALA A 475 -1.47 -19.92 -2.29
C ALA A 475 -0.16 -20.52 -1.75
N LYS A 476 0.43 -21.52 -2.42
CA LYS A 476 1.58 -22.25 -1.91
C LYS A 476 2.92 -21.63 -2.33
N PRO A 477 3.96 -21.70 -1.48
CA PRO A 477 5.28 -21.14 -1.79
C PRO A 477 5.89 -21.66 -3.09
N GLU A 478 5.73 -22.95 -3.40
CA GLU A 478 6.24 -23.57 -4.63
C GLU A 478 5.56 -23.08 -5.91
N GLN A 479 4.40 -22.45 -5.81
CA GLN A 479 3.64 -21.90 -6.92
C GLN A 479 4.00 -20.43 -7.23
N GLN A 480 4.76 -19.75 -6.37
CA GLN A 480 4.99 -18.31 -6.48
C GLN A 480 5.69 -17.90 -7.78
N ALA A 481 6.59 -18.72 -8.31
CA ALA A 481 7.25 -18.41 -9.58
C ALA A 481 6.26 -18.42 -10.76
N GLU A 482 5.41 -19.45 -10.86
CA GLU A 482 4.37 -19.52 -11.89
C GLU A 482 3.34 -18.42 -11.70
N ARG A 483 2.92 -18.14 -10.46
CA ARG A 483 2.00 -17.06 -10.11
C ARG A 483 2.53 -15.70 -10.59
N THR A 484 3.81 -15.42 -10.34
CA THR A 484 4.46 -14.18 -10.78
C THR A 484 4.42 -14.02 -12.31
N GLU A 485 4.70 -15.08 -13.06
CA GLU A 485 4.65 -15.03 -14.53
C GLU A 485 3.21 -14.85 -15.06
N LEU A 486 2.21 -15.44 -14.39
CA LEU A 486 0.80 -15.19 -14.72
C LEU A 486 0.42 -13.72 -14.52
N TRP A 487 0.82 -13.10 -13.42
CA TRP A 487 0.57 -11.69 -13.16
C TRP A 487 1.28 -10.77 -14.16
N LYS A 488 2.53 -11.06 -14.53
CA LYS A 488 3.22 -10.32 -15.61
C LYS A 488 2.43 -10.38 -16.92
N LYS A 489 1.94 -11.58 -17.26
CA LYS A 489 1.11 -11.75 -18.47
C LYS A 489 -0.18 -10.95 -18.37
N VAL A 490 -0.90 -11.02 -17.25
CA VAL A 490 -2.15 -10.27 -17.04
C VAL A 490 -1.92 -8.77 -17.29
N PHE A 491 -0.92 -8.16 -16.66
CA PHE A 491 -0.66 -6.72 -16.80
C PHE A 491 -0.08 -6.34 -18.17
N THR A 492 0.66 -7.22 -18.84
CA THR A 492 1.08 -7.02 -20.22
C THR A 492 -0.13 -6.97 -21.16
N ASP A 493 -1.06 -7.89 -21.00
CA ASP A 493 -2.27 -7.95 -21.83
C ASP A 493 -3.24 -6.79 -21.49
N VAL A 494 -3.35 -6.36 -20.23
CA VAL A 494 -4.06 -5.13 -19.85
C VAL A 494 -3.49 -3.93 -20.61
N MET A 495 -2.16 -3.82 -20.69
CA MET A 495 -1.52 -2.73 -21.43
C MET A 495 -1.71 -2.86 -22.93
N ALA A 496 -1.84 -4.05 -23.48
CA ALA A 496 -2.21 -4.25 -24.90
C ALA A 496 -3.64 -3.73 -25.19
N ASP A 497 -4.57 -3.91 -24.24
CA ASP A 497 -5.94 -3.37 -24.31
C ASP A 497 -6.03 -1.87 -23.96
N ALA A 498 -4.99 -1.31 -23.33
CA ALA A 498 -4.79 0.11 -23.07
C ALA A 498 -5.95 0.83 -22.33
N PRO A 499 -6.58 0.27 -21.28
CA PRO A 499 -7.64 0.96 -20.54
C PRO A 499 -7.12 2.15 -19.74
N TRP A 500 -5.81 2.18 -19.47
CA TRP A 500 -5.09 3.23 -18.75
C TRP A 500 -3.96 3.81 -19.57
N VAL A 501 -3.60 5.04 -19.23
CA VAL A 501 -2.27 5.61 -19.47
C VAL A 501 -1.56 5.66 -18.14
N PRO A 502 -0.71 4.69 -17.77
CA PRO A 502 0.16 4.81 -16.60
C PRO A 502 1.10 6.00 -16.80
N VAL A 503 1.14 6.93 -15.86
CA VAL A 503 1.88 8.18 -16.01
C VAL A 503 3.15 8.20 -15.16
N PHE A 504 3.02 7.95 -13.85
CA PHE A 504 4.17 7.89 -12.96
C PHE A 504 3.93 6.99 -11.75
N ASN A 505 5.02 6.53 -11.15
CA ASN A 505 5.03 5.92 -9.82
C ASN A 505 5.61 6.96 -8.85
N GLU A 506 4.81 7.35 -7.86
CA GLU A 506 5.22 8.38 -6.90
C GLU A 506 6.25 7.83 -5.92
N GLN A 507 7.17 8.69 -5.51
CA GLN A 507 8.13 8.40 -4.46
C GLN A 507 7.86 9.28 -3.26
N ARG A 508 8.03 8.74 -2.07
CA ARG A 508 8.00 9.54 -0.83
C ARG A 508 9.36 10.13 -0.54
N PHE A 509 9.31 11.33 0.02
CA PHE A 509 10.49 12.05 0.47
C PHE A 509 10.22 12.63 1.85
N THR A 510 11.05 12.25 2.81
CA THR A 510 11.08 12.92 4.11
C THR A 510 12.47 13.38 4.48
N VAL A 511 12.54 14.26 5.48
CA VAL A 511 13.79 14.71 6.09
C VAL A 511 13.72 14.41 7.58
N ARG A 512 14.76 13.78 8.09
CA ARG A 512 14.95 13.51 9.51
C ARG A 512 16.00 14.40 10.14
N SER A 513 16.00 14.50 11.46
CA SER A 513 17.09 15.14 12.21
C SER A 513 18.36 14.28 12.14
N ALA A 514 19.53 14.92 12.27
CA ALA A 514 20.82 14.21 12.27
C ALA A 514 20.99 13.28 13.49
N ARG A 515 20.26 13.53 14.58
CA ARG A 515 20.31 12.69 15.80
C ARG A 515 19.50 11.40 15.69
N MET A 516 18.60 11.28 14.70
CA MET A 516 17.79 10.06 14.51
C MET A 516 18.57 8.97 13.79
N GLY A 517 18.51 7.75 14.29
CA GLY A 517 18.98 6.51 13.66
C GLY A 517 17.80 5.61 13.26
N GLY A 518 18.08 4.49 12.60
CA GLY A 518 17.05 3.61 12.03
C GLY A 518 16.25 4.28 10.90
N ALA A 519 16.82 5.28 10.27
CA ALA A 519 16.11 6.21 9.41
C ALA A 519 15.62 5.58 8.09
N ASP A 520 16.33 4.60 7.58
CA ASP A 520 15.96 3.89 6.35
C ASP A 520 14.64 3.12 6.50
N LEU A 521 14.18 2.94 7.74
CA LEU A 521 12.91 2.29 8.08
C LEU A 521 11.74 3.26 8.19
N LEU A 522 11.96 4.57 8.08
CA LEU A 522 10.91 5.58 8.15
C LEU A 522 10.00 5.60 6.91
N TYR A 523 10.39 4.95 5.81
CA TYR A 523 9.67 5.06 4.54
C TYR A 523 9.67 3.80 3.70
N VAL A 524 9.65 2.69 4.31
CA VAL A 524 9.94 1.47 3.56
C VAL A 524 8.85 0.45 3.66
N ASP A 525 7.78 0.78 4.35
CA ASP A 525 6.60 -0.07 4.25
C ASP A 525 5.79 0.39 3.03
N PRO A 526 5.78 -0.35 1.95
CA PRO A 526 5.02 0.02 0.76
C PRO A 526 3.52 -0.07 0.98
N VAL A 527 3.08 -0.59 2.13
CA VAL A 527 1.69 -0.89 2.44
C VAL A 527 1.17 0.10 3.46
N HIS A 528 0.48 1.15 3.09
CA HIS A 528 -0.20 2.14 3.95
C HIS A 528 0.46 2.51 5.31
N VAL A 529 1.51 1.79 5.72
CA VAL A 529 2.31 2.03 6.92
C VAL A 529 3.60 2.73 6.52
N PRO A 530 3.60 4.07 6.44
CA PRO A 530 4.78 4.79 5.97
C PRO A 530 5.96 4.73 6.93
N VAL A 531 5.76 4.30 8.17
CA VAL A 531 6.80 4.32 9.21
C VAL A 531 6.67 3.13 10.14
N ASN A 532 7.76 2.41 10.33
CA ASN A 532 7.92 1.46 11.42
C ASN A 532 8.68 2.14 12.56
N TYR A 533 7.98 2.51 13.62
CA TYR A 533 8.57 3.26 14.75
C TYR A 533 9.38 2.40 15.72
N ASP A 534 9.25 1.08 15.68
CA ASP A 534 9.85 0.17 16.67
C ASP A 534 11.37 0.14 16.56
N HIS A 535 11.88 0.29 15.34
CA HIS A 535 13.30 0.23 14.99
C HIS A 535 13.98 1.60 14.90
N ILE A 536 13.28 2.69 15.22
CA ILE A 536 13.87 4.03 15.25
C ILE A 536 14.54 4.27 16.59
N TRP A 537 15.66 4.99 16.58
CA TRP A 537 16.39 5.33 17.79
C TRP A 537 17.03 6.72 17.71
N ILE A 538 17.42 7.27 18.84
CA ILE A 538 18.12 8.55 18.96
C ILE A 538 19.59 8.32 19.31
N LYS A 539 20.48 8.99 18.58
CA LYS A 539 21.95 8.88 18.72
C LYS A 539 22.44 9.39 20.07
#